data_d9381757e52662914e6112a7c6ed3111
#
_entry.id   d9381757e52662914e6112a7c6ed3111
#
_cell.length_a   1.000
_cell.length_b   1.000
_cell.length_c   1.000
_cell.angle_alpha   90.00
_cell.angle_beta   90.00
_cell.angle_gamma   90.00
#
_symmetry.space_group_name_H-M   'P 1'
#
loop_
_entity.id
_entity.type
_entity.pdbx_description
1 polymer ?
#
loop_
_entity_poly.entity_id
_entity_poly.type
_entity_poly.pdbx_seq_one_letter_code
_entity_poly.pdbx_strand_id
1 'polypeptide(L)'
;RNLITFASYAAVGEASRLAEAAGVDLAKLGEVVRHSDRVTGGPGAIMLRGTAGPLPADDGLRPIFEHTRGLGEKDLTLAIGLGAELGVETPVARQAFDQLGAALGVPHGHSLDTDNPDEGDDR
;
A
#
# COMPACT_ATOMS: atom_id res chain seq x y z
N ARG A 1 7.72 -17.73 4.44
CA ARG A 1 7.92 -16.71 5.47
C ARG A 1 8.98 -15.67 5.04
N ASN A 2 10.14 -16.10 4.61
CA ASN A 2 11.27 -15.19 4.30
C ASN A 2 10.98 -14.22 3.14
N LEU A 3 10.20 -14.64 2.13
CA LEU A 3 9.74 -13.72 1.09
C LEU A 3 8.98 -12.53 1.69
N ILE A 4 8.05 -12.78 2.59
CA ILE A 4 7.29 -11.71 3.27
C ILE A 4 8.23 -10.80 4.05
N THR A 5 9.14 -11.37 4.84
CA THR A 5 10.09 -10.63 5.65
C THR A 5 10.99 -9.73 4.80
N PHE A 6 11.65 -10.27 3.78
CA PHE A 6 12.61 -9.50 2.99
C PHE A 6 11.95 -8.55 2.00
N ALA A 7 10.77 -8.88 1.48
CA ALA A 7 9.98 -7.91 0.72
C ALA A 7 9.52 -6.73 1.59
N SER A 8 9.12 -6.99 2.84
CA SER A 8 8.82 -5.93 3.81
C SER A 8 10.03 -5.05 4.11
N TYR A 9 11.23 -5.62 4.18
CA TYR A 9 12.46 -4.82 4.37
C TYR A 9 12.76 -3.92 3.17
N ALA A 10 12.50 -4.37 1.95
CA ALA A 10 12.61 -3.53 0.76
C ALA A 10 11.61 -2.37 0.80
N ALA A 11 10.36 -2.64 1.20
CA ALA A 11 9.35 -1.61 1.40
C ALA A 11 9.75 -0.60 2.49
N VAL A 12 10.27 -1.07 3.62
CA VAL A 12 10.79 -0.21 4.69
C VAL A 12 11.94 0.67 4.20
N GLY A 13 12.86 0.12 3.39
CA GLY A 13 13.95 0.89 2.80
C GLY A 13 13.45 2.02 1.91
N GLU A 14 12.47 1.77 1.05
CA GLU A 14 11.86 2.79 0.20
C GLU A 14 11.10 3.83 1.01
N ALA A 15 10.26 3.40 1.96
CA ALA A 15 9.52 4.28 2.85
C ALA A 15 10.46 5.17 3.71
N SER A 16 11.60 4.62 4.15
CA SER A 16 12.60 5.38 4.91
C SER A 16 13.24 6.48 4.07
N ARG A 17 13.59 6.21 2.82
CA ARG A 17 14.11 7.25 1.91
C ARG A 17 13.10 8.37 1.67
N LEU A 18 11.83 7.99 1.46
CA LEU A 18 10.76 8.96 1.27
C LEU A 18 10.53 9.80 2.53
N ALA A 19 10.47 9.17 3.71
CA ALA A 19 10.28 9.83 4.99
C ALA A 19 11.43 10.79 5.32
N GLU A 20 12.68 10.37 5.11
CA GLU A 20 13.86 11.22 5.30
C GLU A 20 13.83 12.44 4.38
N ALA A 21 13.53 12.26 3.10
CA ALA A 21 13.39 13.35 2.14
C ALA A 21 12.25 14.32 2.50
N ALA A 22 11.21 13.83 3.16
CA ALA A 22 10.10 14.64 3.68
C ALA A 22 10.40 15.27 5.06
N GLY A 23 11.58 15.06 5.63
CA GLY A 23 11.99 15.63 6.92
C GLY A 23 11.45 14.88 8.14
N VAL A 24 11.02 13.65 8.00
CA VAL A 24 10.51 12.82 9.10
C VAL A 24 11.66 12.16 9.85
N ASP A 25 11.58 12.18 11.18
CA ASP A 25 12.52 11.47 12.05
C ASP A 25 12.31 9.96 11.93
N LEU A 26 13.31 9.23 11.40
CA LEU A 26 13.21 7.80 11.13
C LEU A 26 13.14 6.95 12.40
N ALA A 27 13.75 7.39 13.51
CA ALA A 27 13.66 6.67 14.79
C ALA A 27 12.20 6.69 15.30
N LYS A 28 11.56 7.84 15.24
CA LYS A 28 10.15 7.99 15.63
C LYS A 28 9.22 7.24 14.69
N LEU A 29 9.46 7.29 13.38
CA LEU A 29 8.71 6.49 12.41
C LEU A 29 8.81 5.00 12.74
N GLY A 30 10.01 4.51 13.04
CA GLY A 30 10.24 3.12 13.42
C GLY A 30 9.48 2.73 14.70
N GLU A 31 9.37 3.61 15.69
CA GLU A 31 8.56 3.38 16.89
C GLU A 31 7.07 3.23 16.55
N VAL A 32 6.55 4.10 15.69
CA VAL A 32 5.14 4.06 15.24
C VAL A 32 4.86 2.77 14.49
N VAL A 33 5.70 2.38 13.54
CA VAL A 33 5.53 1.15 12.75
C VAL A 33 5.55 -0.08 13.67
N ARG A 34 6.54 -0.19 14.56
CA ARG A 34 6.60 -1.32 15.51
C ARG A 34 5.40 -1.39 16.44
N HIS A 35 4.89 -0.24 16.88
CA HIS A 35 3.68 -0.19 17.70
C HIS A 35 2.47 -0.67 16.90
N SER A 36 2.27 -0.15 15.69
CA SER A 36 1.18 -0.55 14.79
C SER A 36 1.21 -2.05 14.50
N ASP A 37 2.37 -2.59 14.15
CA ASP A 37 2.51 -4.02 13.84
C ASP A 37 2.19 -4.93 15.03
N ARG A 38 2.52 -4.51 16.26
CA ARG A 38 2.11 -5.26 17.48
C ARG A 38 0.60 -5.30 17.65
N VAL A 39 -0.09 -4.25 17.27
CA VAL A 39 -1.56 -4.15 17.41
C VAL A 39 -2.28 -4.87 16.27
N THR A 40 -1.82 -4.69 15.04
CA THR A 40 -2.52 -5.18 13.84
C THR A 40 -2.05 -6.55 13.36
N GLY A 41 -0.85 -7.00 13.74
CA GLY A 41 -0.21 -8.20 13.22
C GLY A 41 0.67 -7.99 12.01
N GLY A 42 0.87 -6.74 11.58
CA GLY A 42 1.72 -6.39 10.44
C GLY A 42 1.30 -7.08 9.13
N PRO A 43 2.26 -7.54 8.30
CA PRO A 43 1.93 -8.20 7.03
C PRO A 43 1.07 -9.45 7.15
N GLY A 44 1.07 -10.11 8.33
CA GLY A 44 0.22 -11.27 8.59
C GLY A 44 -1.26 -10.95 8.75
N ALA A 45 -1.63 -9.70 8.93
CA ALA A 45 -3.01 -9.29 9.17
C ALA A 45 -3.99 -9.69 8.05
N ILE A 46 -3.53 -9.79 6.81
CA ILE A 46 -4.36 -10.20 5.67
C ILE A 46 -4.35 -11.70 5.39
N MET A 47 -3.58 -12.51 6.14
CA MET A 47 -3.47 -13.96 5.95
C MET A 47 -4.63 -14.71 6.58
N LEU A 48 -5.86 -14.38 6.19
CA LEU A 48 -7.10 -14.91 6.75
C LEU A 48 -7.81 -15.91 5.82
N ARG A 49 -7.29 -16.08 4.59
CA ARG A 49 -7.90 -16.95 3.58
C ARG A 49 -7.23 -18.32 3.52
N GLY A 50 -8.01 -19.33 3.17
CA GLY A 50 -7.49 -20.68 2.90
C GLY A 50 -6.92 -20.88 1.49
N THR A 51 -7.04 -19.88 0.62
CA THR A 51 -6.54 -19.88 -0.76
C THR A 51 -6.04 -18.49 -1.16
N ALA A 52 -5.11 -18.41 -2.09
CA ALA A 52 -4.63 -17.16 -2.68
C ALA A 52 -5.50 -16.65 -3.85
N GLY A 53 -6.51 -17.42 -4.27
CA GLY A 53 -7.40 -17.05 -5.36
C GLY A 53 -8.36 -15.91 -5.03
N PRO A 54 -9.14 -15.46 -6.02
CA PRO A 54 -10.17 -14.44 -5.81
C PRO A 54 -11.19 -14.85 -4.76
N LEU A 55 -11.65 -13.88 -3.96
CA LEU A 55 -12.76 -14.09 -3.04
C LEU A 55 -14.09 -14.18 -3.81
N PRO A 56 -14.95 -15.15 -3.51
CA PRO A 56 -16.33 -15.16 -4.00
C PRO A 56 -17.08 -13.88 -3.64
N ALA A 57 -18.08 -13.52 -4.43
CA ALA A 57 -18.87 -12.30 -4.21
C ALA A 57 -19.62 -12.27 -2.87
N ASP A 58 -19.96 -13.44 -2.34
CA ASP A 58 -20.68 -13.65 -1.08
C ASP A 58 -19.77 -13.97 0.11
N ASP A 59 -18.45 -13.96 -0.07
CA ASP A 59 -17.49 -14.20 1.01
C ASP A 59 -17.52 -13.05 2.03
N GLY A 60 -17.58 -13.40 3.33
CA GLY A 60 -17.67 -12.43 4.41
C GLY A 60 -16.45 -11.52 4.57
N LEU A 61 -15.27 -11.93 4.06
CA LEU A 61 -14.07 -11.11 4.04
C LEU A 61 -14.07 -10.07 2.90
N ARG A 62 -14.88 -10.28 1.88
CA ARG A 62 -14.83 -9.45 0.67
C ARG A 62 -15.09 -7.97 0.94
N PRO A 63 -16.12 -7.55 1.68
CA PRO A 63 -16.34 -6.12 1.97
C PRO A 63 -15.16 -5.49 2.73
N ILE A 64 -14.57 -6.22 3.66
CA ILE A 64 -13.41 -5.76 4.44
C ILE A 64 -12.20 -5.58 3.53
N PHE A 65 -11.93 -6.55 2.67
CA PHE A 65 -10.76 -6.52 1.78
C PHE A 65 -10.93 -5.51 0.63
N GLU A 66 -12.12 -5.29 0.13
CA GLU A 66 -12.40 -4.19 -0.82
C GLU A 66 -12.17 -2.82 -0.18
N HIS A 67 -12.59 -2.64 1.06
CA HIS A 67 -12.31 -1.41 1.82
C HIS A 67 -10.81 -1.23 2.06
N THR A 68 -10.11 -2.27 2.50
CA THR A 68 -8.64 -2.26 2.71
C THR A 68 -7.90 -1.94 1.41
N ARG A 69 -8.31 -2.54 0.29
CA ARG A 69 -7.75 -2.22 -1.02
C ARG A 69 -7.92 -0.72 -1.34
N GLY A 70 -9.11 -0.17 -1.19
CA GLY A 70 -9.38 1.24 -1.48
C GLY A 70 -8.51 2.19 -0.65
N LEU A 71 -8.33 1.90 0.64
CA LEU A 71 -7.42 2.66 1.51
C LEU A 71 -5.97 2.52 1.04
N GLY A 72 -5.53 1.30 0.75
CA GLY A 72 -4.16 1.04 0.32
C GLY A 72 -3.82 1.68 -1.03
N GLU A 73 -4.72 1.59 -2.01
CA GLU A 73 -4.54 2.25 -3.32
C GLU A 73 -4.41 3.77 -3.15
N LYS A 74 -5.26 4.39 -2.34
CA LYS A 74 -5.17 5.82 -2.02
C LYS A 74 -3.84 6.18 -1.38
N ASP A 75 -3.43 5.48 -0.34
CA ASP A 75 -2.21 5.79 0.40
C ASP A 75 -0.95 5.55 -0.45
N LEU A 76 -0.93 4.50 -1.27
CA LEU A 76 0.17 4.25 -2.21
C LEU A 76 0.25 5.32 -3.30
N THR A 77 -0.88 5.79 -3.82
CA THR A 77 -0.92 6.91 -4.78
C THR A 77 -0.32 8.18 -4.17
N LEU A 78 -0.68 8.50 -2.92
CA LEU A 78 -0.10 9.65 -2.21
C LEU A 78 1.41 9.50 -1.99
N ALA A 79 1.88 8.31 -1.62
CA ALA A 79 3.32 8.05 -1.45
C ALA A 79 4.10 8.16 -2.77
N ILE A 80 3.54 7.65 -3.86
CA ILE A 80 4.14 7.76 -5.21
C ILE A 80 4.21 9.24 -5.65
N GLY A 81 3.13 10.00 -5.43
CA GLY A 81 3.08 11.44 -5.74
C GLY A 81 4.11 12.24 -4.92
N LEU A 82 4.20 11.97 -3.62
CA LEU A 82 5.21 12.61 -2.76
C LEU A 82 6.64 12.25 -3.19
N GLY A 83 6.88 11.00 -3.58
CA GLY A 83 8.16 10.57 -4.15
C GLY A 83 8.53 11.37 -5.39
N ALA A 84 7.59 11.58 -6.30
CA ALA A 84 7.80 12.38 -7.51
C ALA A 84 8.15 13.83 -7.18
N GLU A 85 7.47 14.45 -6.21
CA GLU A 85 7.75 15.82 -5.77
C GLU A 85 9.14 15.95 -5.13
N LEU A 86 9.58 14.97 -4.37
CA LEU A 86 10.83 14.98 -3.61
C LEU A 86 12.02 14.35 -4.37
N GLY A 87 11.81 13.86 -5.60
CA GLY A 87 12.85 13.18 -6.38
C GLY A 87 13.27 11.83 -5.80
N VAL A 88 12.37 11.14 -5.11
CA VAL A 88 12.57 9.79 -4.55
C VAL A 88 11.85 8.77 -5.39
N GLU A 89 12.58 7.81 -5.94
CA GLU A 89 12.00 6.68 -6.68
C GLU A 89 11.21 5.77 -5.75
N THR A 90 10.00 5.37 -6.18
CA THR A 90 9.08 4.53 -5.39
C THR A 90 8.63 3.27 -6.14
N PRO A 91 9.56 2.42 -6.63
CA PRO A 91 9.22 1.23 -7.40
C PRO A 91 8.45 0.19 -6.58
N VAL A 92 8.74 0.05 -5.28
CA VAL A 92 8.03 -0.90 -4.42
C VAL A 92 6.59 -0.45 -4.20
N ALA A 93 6.34 0.84 -3.99
CA ALA A 93 4.99 1.38 -3.86
C ALA A 93 4.17 1.18 -5.15
N ARG A 94 4.76 1.38 -6.34
CA ARG A 94 4.11 1.11 -7.63
C ARG A 94 3.75 -0.36 -7.80
N GLN A 95 4.69 -1.25 -7.51
CA GLN A 95 4.46 -2.70 -7.57
C GLN A 95 3.37 -3.14 -6.57
N ALA A 96 3.39 -2.57 -5.36
CA ALA A 96 2.38 -2.83 -4.35
C ALA A 96 0.98 -2.36 -4.82
N PHE A 97 0.89 -1.17 -5.42
CA PHE A 97 -0.35 -0.65 -5.99
C PHE A 97 -0.94 -1.61 -7.04
N ASP A 98 -0.12 -2.05 -7.99
CA ASP A 98 -0.54 -2.94 -9.07
C ASP A 98 -1.03 -4.30 -8.57
N GLN A 99 -0.49 -4.80 -7.47
CA GLN A 99 -0.77 -6.15 -6.95
C GLN A 99 -1.72 -6.19 -5.77
N LEU A 100 -2.11 -5.05 -5.19
CA LEU A 100 -2.86 -5.02 -3.93
C LEU A 100 -4.22 -5.73 -4.05
N GLY A 101 -4.96 -5.49 -5.11
CA GLY A 101 -6.24 -6.15 -5.35
C GLY A 101 -6.10 -7.67 -5.38
N ALA A 102 -5.17 -8.19 -6.17
CA ALA A 102 -4.90 -9.63 -6.27
C ALA A 102 -4.40 -10.20 -4.93
N ALA A 103 -3.55 -9.50 -4.20
CA ALA A 103 -3.07 -9.90 -2.88
C ALA A 103 -4.22 -10.08 -1.88
N LEU A 104 -5.24 -9.25 -1.97
CA LEU A 104 -6.43 -9.32 -1.13
C LEU A 104 -7.55 -10.21 -1.72
N GLY A 105 -7.38 -10.69 -2.94
CA GLY A 105 -8.38 -11.52 -3.63
C GLY A 105 -9.62 -10.73 -4.09
N VAL A 106 -9.46 -9.43 -4.34
CA VAL A 106 -10.52 -8.54 -4.82
C VAL A 106 -10.08 -7.83 -6.11
N PRO A 107 -11.02 -7.34 -6.94
CA PRO A 107 -10.65 -6.58 -8.14
C PRO A 107 -9.83 -5.34 -7.81
N HIS A 108 -8.99 -4.91 -8.75
CA HIS A 108 -8.30 -3.63 -8.71
C HIS A 108 -9.32 -2.48 -8.77
N GLY A 109 -9.14 -1.43 -7.97
CA GLY A 109 -10.14 -0.37 -7.85
C GLY A 109 -9.84 0.87 -8.68
N HIS A 110 -8.56 1.24 -8.83
CA HIS A 110 -8.13 2.48 -9.48
C HIS A 110 -6.96 2.22 -10.43
N SER A 111 -6.72 3.17 -11.35
CA SER A 111 -5.52 3.26 -12.17
C SER A 111 -4.72 4.48 -11.76
N LEU A 112 -3.39 4.38 -11.71
CA LEU A 112 -2.51 5.52 -11.43
C LEU A 112 -2.60 6.61 -12.51
N ASP A 113 -3.06 6.25 -13.72
CA ASP A 113 -3.13 7.15 -14.88
C ASP A 113 -4.45 7.94 -14.98
N THR A 114 -5.44 7.65 -14.13
CA THR A 114 -6.78 8.27 -14.19
C THR A 114 -7.01 9.39 -13.20
N ASP A 115 -6.13 9.59 -12.23
CA ASP A 115 -6.21 10.69 -11.27
C ASP A 115 -5.32 11.87 -11.67
N ASN A 116 -5.49 12.38 -12.91
CA ASN A 116 -5.04 13.73 -13.23
C ASN A 116 -6.22 14.68 -13.00
N PRO A 117 -6.22 15.50 -11.92
CA PRO A 117 -7.34 16.40 -11.63
C PRO A 117 -7.44 17.62 -12.56
N ASP A 118 -6.71 17.64 -13.67
CA ASP A 118 -6.55 18.81 -14.53
C ASP A 118 -7.23 18.68 -15.92
N GLU A 119 -8.26 17.83 -16.04
CA GLU A 119 -9.21 17.89 -17.16
C GLU A 119 -10.62 18.22 -16.68
N GLY A 120 -10.80 19.40 -16.15
CA GLY A 120 -12.06 19.93 -15.66
C GLY A 120 -12.27 21.37 -16.03
N ASP A 121 -12.99 21.56 -17.11
CA ASP A 121 -13.88 22.70 -17.40
C ASP A 121 -13.25 24.00 -17.90
N ASP A 122 -12.95 23.97 -19.18
CA ASP A 122 -12.96 25.18 -20.01
C ASP A 122 -14.27 25.20 -20.83
N ARG A 123 -15.38 25.61 -20.20
CA ARG A 123 -16.57 26.13 -20.88
C ARG A 123 -17.35 27.11 -20.02
#